data_4370bdb76612b31addb306664aae3819
#
_entry.id   4370bdb76612b31addb306664aae3819
#
_cell.length_a   1.000
_cell.length_b   1.000
_cell.length_c   1.000
_cell.angle_alpha   90.00
_cell.angle_beta   90.00
_cell.angle_gamma   90.00
#
_symmetry.space_group_name_H-M   'P 1'
#
loop_
_entity.id
_entity.type
_entity.pdbx_description
1 polymer ?
#
loop_
_entity_poly.entity_id
_entity_poly.type
_entity_poly.pdbx_seq_one_letter_code
_entity_poly.pdbx_strand_id
1 'polypeptide(L)'
;MVRRREEALPGQRAERRLTSIEGGRGVEQRAPREADRDAAPGTGRDAAPDTGQAGQEAQGPVREQARMWHVVLSVAGAATPLPELRTALEKLAHDHSFFLTARYAADHAEVRYWEEARDLHDAAAIALRLWGEHRASARLPAWEIVGLEVVDRPTYHKRVAEGFGDPPPQLGGVHPY
;
A
#
# COMPACT_ATOMS: atom_id res chain seq x y z
N MET A 1 -61.35 15.58 18.73
CA MET A 1 -60.11 16.32 18.98
C MET A 1 -58.91 15.47 18.55
N VAL A 2 -58.38 15.72 17.36
CA VAL A 2 -57.29 14.98 16.74
C VAL A 2 -56.02 15.83 16.86
N ARG A 3 -55.05 15.38 17.61
CA ARG A 3 -53.75 16.06 17.70
C ARG A 3 -52.86 15.65 16.51
N ARG A 4 -52.54 16.59 15.65
CA ARG A 4 -51.50 16.49 14.60
C ARG A 4 -50.13 16.30 15.27
N ARG A 5 -49.39 15.27 14.85
CA ARG A 5 -47.97 15.12 15.09
C ARG A 5 -47.23 15.94 14.04
N GLU A 6 -46.39 16.85 14.51
CA GLU A 6 -45.39 17.56 13.68
C GLU A 6 -44.30 16.59 13.26
N GLU A 7 -44.10 16.48 11.96
CA GLU A 7 -42.96 15.80 11.36
C GLU A 7 -41.71 16.69 11.49
N ALA A 8 -40.69 16.17 12.14
CA ALA A 8 -39.38 16.77 12.17
C ALA A 8 -38.64 16.52 10.86
N LEU A 9 -38.18 17.59 10.25
CA LEU A 9 -37.36 17.60 9.02
C LEU A 9 -35.98 16.94 9.28
N PRO A 10 -35.42 16.18 8.31
CA PRO A 10 -34.11 15.57 8.46
C PRO A 10 -33.00 16.63 8.34
N GLY A 11 -32.09 16.58 9.28
CA GLY A 11 -30.96 17.48 9.42
C GLY A 11 -30.03 17.52 8.21
N GLN A 12 -29.56 18.71 7.94
CA GLN A 12 -28.61 19.07 6.90
C GLN A 12 -27.31 18.29 7.01
N ARG A 13 -26.96 17.63 5.93
CA ARG A 13 -25.67 16.97 5.71
C ARG A 13 -24.59 18.05 5.60
N ALA A 14 -23.69 18.12 6.55
CA ALA A 14 -22.51 18.99 6.50
C ALA A 14 -21.57 18.49 5.38
N GLU A 15 -21.50 19.23 4.29
CA GLU A 15 -20.49 19.05 3.26
C GLU A 15 -19.12 19.47 3.81
N ARG A 16 -18.26 18.48 4.03
CA ARG A 16 -16.84 18.73 4.29
C ARG A 16 -16.15 19.05 2.97
N ARG A 17 -15.88 20.33 2.76
CA ARG A 17 -15.00 20.78 1.66
C ARG A 17 -13.58 20.32 1.94
N LEU A 18 -13.04 19.54 1.02
CA LEU A 18 -11.61 19.26 0.94
C LEU A 18 -10.91 20.53 0.44
N THR A 19 -10.15 21.19 1.27
CA THR A 19 -9.26 22.27 0.87
C THR A 19 -7.97 21.68 0.31
N SER A 20 -7.72 21.90 -0.98
CA SER A 20 -6.43 21.63 -1.61
C SER A 20 -5.36 22.50 -0.97
N ILE A 21 -4.33 21.87 -0.43
CA ILE A 21 -3.12 22.56 0.03
C ILE A 21 -2.24 22.77 -1.21
N GLU A 22 -2.28 23.97 -1.72
CA GLU A 22 -1.37 24.46 -2.75
C GLU A 22 -0.09 24.91 -2.05
N GLY A 23 0.93 24.06 -2.06
CA GLY A 23 2.25 24.35 -1.50
C GLY A 23 3.26 24.33 -2.63
N GLY A 24 3.59 25.42 -3.03
CA GLY A 24 4.57 26.36 -2.90
C GLY A 24 5.67 26.30 -3.93
N ARG A 25 5.95 27.35 -4.42
CA ARG A 25 7.12 27.94 -5.10
C ARG A 25 8.34 27.86 -4.20
N GLY A 26 9.53 27.87 -4.74
CA GLY A 26 10.14 28.25 -5.99
C GLY A 26 11.63 28.29 -5.70
N VAL A 27 12.43 27.61 -6.49
CA VAL A 27 13.87 27.70 -6.35
C VAL A 27 14.36 28.65 -7.43
N GLU A 28 14.86 29.78 -6.96
CA GLU A 28 15.49 30.85 -7.69
C GLU A 28 16.82 30.34 -8.27
N GLN A 29 16.92 30.38 -9.58
CA GLN A 29 18.14 30.16 -10.34
C GLN A 29 19.08 31.36 -10.12
N ARG A 30 20.26 31.12 -9.64
CA ARG A 30 21.35 32.08 -9.67
C ARG A 30 22.47 31.54 -10.54
N ALA A 31 22.67 32.19 -11.68
CA ALA A 31 23.71 31.95 -12.68
C ALA A 31 25.11 32.31 -12.21
N PRO A 32 26.18 31.84 -12.92
CA PRO A 32 27.55 31.88 -12.46
C PRO A 32 28.24 33.20 -12.78
N ARG A 33 29.19 33.57 -11.96
CA ARG A 33 30.16 34.63 -12.27
C ARG A 33 31.52 34.00 -12.56
N GLU A 34 32.00 34.27 -13.76
CA GLU A 34 33.39 34.16 -14.21
C GLU A 34 34.26 35.20 -13.53
N ALA A 35 35.52 34.83 -13.26
CA ALA A 35 36.76 35.63 -13.32
C ALA A 35 37.89 34.70 -12.92
N ASP A 36 38.75 34.31 -13.75
CA ASP A 36 39.83 34.93 -14.55
C ASP A 36 41.19 34.99 -13.80
N ARG A 37 42.19 34.36 -14.45
CA ARG A 37 43.63 34.58 -14.43
C ARG A 37 44.43 34.24 -13.17
N ASP A 38 45.59 33.65 -13.20
CA ASP A 38 46.73 33.49 -14.09
C ASP A 38 47.82 32.66 -13.38
N ALA A 39 48.73 32.10 -14.16
CA ALA A 39 50.10 31.77 -13.85
C ALA A 39 50.51 30.32 -13.50
N ALA A 40 51.12 29.69 -14.48
CA ALA A 40 52.13 28.64 -14.36
C ALA A 40 53.49 29.26 -14.08
N PRO A 41 54.64 28.50 -14.00
CA PRO A 41 54.91 27.08 -13.88
C PRO A 41 55.93 26.71 -12.77
N GLY A 42 56.05 25.45 -12.42
CA GLY A 42 57.08 24.95 -11.53
C GLY A 42 57.30 23.43 -11.70
N THR A 43 58.37 23.13 -12.37
CA THR A 43 59.05 21.85 -12.59
C THR A 43 59.42 21.17 -11.28
N GLY A 44 59.28 19.87 -11.21
CA GLY A 44 59.81 19.03 -10.11
C GLY A 44 59.53 17.57 -10.31
N ARG A 45 60.49 16.84 -10.76
CA ARG A 45 60.59 15.41 -11.03
C ARG A 45 60.43 14.55 -9.80
N ASP A 46 60.07 13.29 -10.12
CA ASP A 46 60.48 12.01 -9.57
C ASP A 46 59.64 11.39 -8.45
N ALA A 47 59.20 10.25 -8.81
CA ALA A 47 59.04 9.00 -8.06
C ALA A 47 57.66 8.43 -8.10
N ALA A 48 57.44 7.50 -8.99
CA ALA A 48 56.60 6.33 -8.71
C ALA A 48 57.40 5.43 -7.77
N PRO A 49 56.79 4.57 -6.98
CA PRO A 49 55.84 3.58 -7.43
C PRO A 49 54.72 3.25 -6.44
N ASP A 50 53.92 2.39 -6.94
CA ASP A 50 53.26 1.29 -6.26
C ASP A 50 51.76 1.37 -6.15
N THR A 51 51.20 0.68 -7.11
CA THR A 51 50.16 -0.33 -7.00
C THR A 51 49.40 -0.36 -5.70
N GLY A 52 48.28 0.26 -5.73
CA GLY A 52 47.13 0.00 -4.85
C GLY A 52 45.89 0.03 -5.70
N GLN A 53 45.74 -0.96 -6.57
CA GLN A 53 44.42 -1.31 -7.10
C GLN A 53 43.58 -1.87 -5.93
N ALA A 54 43.05 -0.98 -5.11
CA ALA A 54 41.91 -1.28 -4.32
C ALA A 54 40.76 -1.55 -5.29
N GLY A 55 40.39 -2.82 -5.39
CA GLY A 55 39.28 -3.28 -6.22
C GLY A 55 38.06 -2.46 -5.89
N GLN A 56 37.62 -1.67 -6.85
CA GLN A 56 36.22 -1.32 -6.96
C GLN A 56 35.50 -2.64 -7.26
N GLU A 57 35.12 -3.30 -6.18
CA GLU A 57 34.06 -4.29 -6.29
C GLU A 57 32.90 -3.56 -6.95
N ALA A 58 32.70 -3.85 -8.22
CA ALA A 58 31.52 -3.48 -8.95
C ALA A 58 30.35 -4.06 -8.13
N GLN A 59 29.72 -3.21 -7.33
CA GLN A 59 28.45 -3.52 -6.72
C GLN A 59 27.51 -3.79 -7.88
N GLY A 60 27.33 -5.07 -8.16
CA GLY A 60 26.32 -5.54 -9.09
C GLY A 60 24.98 -4.90 -8.71
N PRO A 61 24.04 -4.79 -9.65
CA PRO A 61 22.77 -4.14 -9.38
C PRO A 61 22.22 -4.70 -8.08
N VAL A 62 22.02 -3.81 -7.08
CA VAL A 62 21.39 -4.17 -5.81
C VAL A 62 20.07 -4.81 -6.21
N ARG A 63 19.97 -6.13 -6.12
CA ARG A 63 18.71 -6.82 -6.27
C ARG A 63 17.85 -6.26 -5.16
N GLU A 64 16.90 -5.40 -5.51
CA GLU A 64 15.90 -4.93 -4.57
C GLU A 64 15.25 -6.16 -3.96
N GLN A 65 15.58 -6.40 -2.70
CA GLN A 65 15.07 -7.56 -1.97
C GLN A 65 13.57 -7.34 -1.77
N ALA A 66 12.78 -8.30 -2.23
CA ALA A 66 11.36 -8.31 -2.00
C ALA A 66 11.07 -8.20 -0.48
N ARG A 67 10.08 -7.41 -0.12
CA ARG A 67 9.65 -7.15 1.25
C ARG A 67 8.22 -7.62 1.45
N MET A 68 7.87 -7.87 2.69
CA MET A 68 6.50 -8.24 3.06
C MET A 68 5.67 -6.99 3.36
N TRP A 69 4.51 -6.93 2.74
CA TRP A 69 3.51 -5.85 2.87
C TRP A 69 2.22 -6.43 3.43
N HIS A 70 1.71 -5.83 4.50
CA HIS A 70 0.37 -6.17 5.00
C HIS A 70 -0.66 -5.44 4.13
N VAL A 71 -1.59 -6.19 3.59
CA VAL A 71 -2.65 -5.70 2.70
C VAL A 71 -4.00 -5.91 3.37
N VAL A 72 -4.83 -4.88 3.32
CA VAL A 72 -6.26 -4.94 3.60
C VAL A 72 -7.01 -4.53 2.34
N LEU A 73 -7.73 -5.46 1.75
CA LEU A 73 -8.51 -5.26 0.53
C LEU A 73 -9.99 -5.30 0.86
N SER A 74 -10.69 -4.20 0.62
CA SER A 74 -12.15 -4.12 0.79
C SER A 74 -12.84 -4.21 -0.56
N VAL A 75 -13.83 -5.07 -0.67
CA VAL A 75 -14.63 -5.30 -1.87
C VAL A 75 -16.11 -5.19 -1.54
N ALA A 76 -16.92 -4.73 -2.50
CA ALA A 76 -18.36 -4.60 -2.33
C ALA A 76 -19.10 -4.74 -3.67
N GLY A 77 -20.36 -5.16 -3.61
CA GLY A 77 -21.22 -5.28 -4.79
C GLY A 77 -22.61 -5.81 -4.49
N ALA A 78 -23.20 -6.46 -5.46
CA ALA A 78 -24.54 -7.05 -5.30
C ALA A 78 -24.56 -8.14 -4.22
N ALA A 79 -25.67 -8.22 -3.47
CA ALA A 79 -25.85 -9.22 -2.45
C ALA A 79 -25.67 -10.65 -2.99
N THR A 80 -24.84 -11.42 -2.30
CA THR A 80 -24.53 -12.81 -2.62
C THR A 80 -24.90 -13.68 -1.42
N PRO A 81 -25.44 -14.91 -1.62
CA PRO A 81 -25.75 -15.82 -0.53
C PRO A 81 -24.53 -16.11 0.35
N LEU A 82 -24.65 -15.93 1.66
CA LEU A 82 -23.54 -16.09 2.60
C LEU A 82 -22.81 -17.44 2.51
N PRO A 83 -23.49 -18.60 2.32
CA PRO A 83 -22.81 -19.88 2.16
C PRO A 83 -21.94 -19.96 0.92
N GLU A 84 -22.38 -19.36 -0.20
CA GLU A 84 -21.61 -19.32 -1.46
C GLU A 84 -20.41 -18.42 -1.30
N LEU A 85 -20.59 -17.24 -0.71
CA LEU A 85 -19.52 -16.28 -0.44
C LEU A 85 -18.47 -16.86 0.50
N ARG A 86 -18.90 -17.53 1.56
CA ARG A 86 -18.00 -18.24 2.49
C ARG A 86 -17.12 -19.25 1.74
N THR A 87 -17.73 -20.11 0.94
CA THR A 87 -17.03 -21.14 0.16
C THR A 87 -16.03 -20.51 -0.81
N ALA A 88 -16.40 -19.41 -1.47
CA ALA A 88 -15.53 -18.67 -2.39
C ALA A 88 -14.31 -18.07 -1.65
N LEU A 89 -14.54 -17.45 -0.49
CA LEU A 89 -13.46 -16.87 0.32
C LEU A 89 -12.56 -17.94 0.96
N GLU A 90 -13.11 -19.08 1.40
CA GLU A 90 -12.33 -20.23 1.88
C GLU A 90 -11.42 -20.77 0.77
N LYS A 91 -11.89 -20.80 -0.47
CA LYS A 91 -11.09 -21.20 -1.61
C LYS A 91 -10.00 -20.18 -1.93
N LEU A 92 -10.31 -18.88 -1.90
CA LEU A 92 -9.30 -17.82 -2.03
C LEU A 92 -8.22 -17.98 -0.96
N ALA A 93 -8.62 -18.24 0.30
CA ALA A 93 -7.68 -18.46 1.41
C ALA A 93 -6.79 -19.69 1.20
N HIS A 94 -7.30 -20.72 0.55
CA HIS A 94 -6.53 -21.91 0.21
C HIS A 94 -5.54 -21.65 -0.92
N ASP A 95 -5.94 -20.87 -1.92
CA ASP A 95 -5.15 -20.59 -3.12
C ASP A 95 -4.06 -19.52 -2.87
N HIS A 96 -4.18 -18.72 -1.81
CA HIS A 96 -3.26 -17.63 -1.49
C HIS A 96 -2.40 -17.94 -0.26
N SER A 97 -1.10 -18.18 -0.47
CA SER A 97 -0.17 -18.73 0.54
C SER A 97 -0.03 -17.90 1.82
N PHE A 98 -0.24 -16.58 1.73
CA PHE A 98 -0.05 -15.64 2.85
C PHE A 98 -1.36 -15.01 3.33
N PHE A 99 -2.48 -15.69 3.08
CA PHE A 99 -3.78 -15.27 3.56
C PHE A 99 -3.84 -15.27 5.09
N LEU A 100 -4.38 -14.22 5.68
CA LEU A 100 -4.55 -14.09 7.13
C LEU A 100 -5.99 -14.36 7.54
N THR A 101 -6.91 -13.55 7.03
CA THR A 101 -8.33 -13.65 7.38
C THR A 101 -9.20 -12.93 6.35
N ALA A 102 -10.46 -13.31 6.28
CA ALA A 102 -11.50 -12.51 5.64
C ALA A 102 -12.71 -12.36 6.54
N ARG A 103 -13.30 -11.16 6.52
CA ARG A 103 -14.61 -10.88 7.10
C ARG A 103 -15.58 -10.53 5.99
N TYR A 104 -16.82 -10.98 6.10
CA TYR A 104 -17.79 -10.81 5.03
C TYR A 104 -19.22 -10.59 5.52
N ALA A 105 -19.98 -9.85 4.73
CA ALA A 105 -21.41 -9.73 4.76
C ALA A 105 -21.98 -10.06 3.37
N ALA A 106 -23.28 -10.00 3.19
CA ALA A 106 -23.88 -10.40 1.92
C ALA A 106 -23.45 -9.55 0.72
N ASP A 107 -23.03 -8.30 0.93
CA ASP A 107 -22.75 -7.29 -0.09
C ASP A 107 -21.34 -6.70 -0.02
N HIS A 108 -20.53 -7.12 0.94
CA HIS A 108 -19.14 -6.66 1.07
C HIS A 108 -18.26 -7.67 1.80
N ALA A 109 -16.94 -7.55 1.61
CA ALA A 109 -15.96 -8.31 2.37
C ALA A 109 -14.66 -7.50 2.51
N GLU A 110 -13.90 -7.86 3.54
CA GLU A 110 -12.54 -7.39 3.78
C GLU A 110 -11.61 -8.60 3.86
N VAL A 111 -10.55 -8.59 3.05
CA VAL A 111 -9.54 -9.64 2.98
C VAL A 111 -8.22 -9.07 3.48
N ARG A 112 -7.56 -9.78 4.41
CA ARG A 112 -6.26 -9.40 4.97
C ARG A 112 -5.24 -10.50 4.68
N TYR A 113 -4.07 -10.09 4.17
CA TYR A 113 -3.01 -11.02 3.80
C TYR A 113 -1.65 -10.33 3.76
N TRP A 114 -0.57 -11.12 3.64
CA TRP A 114 0.75 -10.60 3.35
C TRP A 114 1.07 -10.75 1.87
N GLU A 115 1.65 -9.70 1.29
CA GLU A 115 2.12 -9.69 -0.09
C GLU A 115 3.62 -9.49 -0.13
N GLU A 116 4.31 -10.26 -0.97
CA GLU A 116 5.73 -10.10 -1.23
C GLU A 116 5.92 -9.23 -2.47
N ALA A 117 6.49 -8.02 -2.31
CA ALA A 117 6.71 -7.09 -3.40
C ALA A 117 7.96 -6.25 -3.17
N ARG A 118 8.50 -5.68 -4.23
CA ARG A 118 9.72 -4.86 -4.19
C ARG A 118 9.49 -3.53 -3.45
N ASP A 119 8.39 -2.90 -3.74
CA ASP A 119 8.01 -1.61 -3.20
C ASP A 119 6.49 -1.49 -2.99
N LEU A 120 6.05 -0.35 -2.44
CA LEU A 120 4.65 -0.08 -2.16
C LEU A 120 3.77 -0.09 -3.43
N HIS A 121 4.29 0.42 -4.55
CA HIS A 121 3.52 0.49 -5.80
C HIS A 121 3.29 -0.91 -6.36
N ASP A 122 4.31 -1.75 -6.32
CA ASP A 122 4.25 -3.15 -6.73
C ASP A 122 3.22 -3.92 -5.87
N ALA A 123 3.31 -3.78 -4.54
CA ALA A 123 2.36 -4.38 -3.60
C ALA A 123 0.92 -3.95 -3.87
N ALA A 124 0.70 -2.65 -4.06
CA ALA A 124 -0.63 -2.11 -4.36
C ALA A 124 -1.14 -2.60 -5.73
N ALA A 125 -0.27 -2.66 -6.76
CA ALA A 125 -0.65 -3.14 -8.08
C ALA A 125 -1.04 -4.63 -8.08
N ILE A 126 -0.34 -5.46 -7.31
CA ILE A 126 -0.66 -6.88 -7.12
C ILE A 126 -2.00 -7.00 -6.39
N ALA A 127 -2.17 -6.25 -5.29
CA ALA A 127 -3.40 -6.27 -4.49
C ALA A 127 -4.64 -5.88 -5.30
N LEU A 128 -4.54 -4.88 -6.16
CA LEU A 128 -5.65 -4.46 -7.02
C LEU A 128 -6.04 -5.51 -8.09
N ARG A 129 -5.19 -6.47 -8.38
CA ARG A 129 -5.50 -7.56 -9.31
C ARG A 129 -6.05 -8.80 -8.62
N LEU A 130 -5.76 -9.01 -7.35
CA LEU A 130 -6.07 -10.22 -6.60
C LEU A 130 -7.51 -10.70 -6.82
N TRP A 131 -8.49 -9.80 -6.60
CA TRP A 131 -9.90 -10.15 -6.70
C TRP A 131 -10.30 -10.61 -8.10
N GLY A 132 -9.83 -9.88 -9.12
CA GLY A 132 -10.07 -10.21 -10.52
C GLY A 132 -9.41 -11.51 -10.98
N GLU A 133 -8.16 -11.72 -10.58
CA GLU A 133 -7.38 -12.91 -10.95
C GLU A 133 -7.96 -14.20 -10.34
N HIS A 134 -8.42 -14.13 -9.08
CA HIS A 134 -9.02 -15.28 -8.40
C HIS A 134 -10.54 -15.42 -8.62
N ARG A 135 -11.17 -14.49 -9.32
CA ARG A 135 -12.62 -14.50 -9.51
C ARG A 135 -13.15 -15.80 -10.11
N ALA A 136 -12.51 -16.30 -11.16
CA ALA A 136 -12.95 -17.54 -11.81
C ALA A 136 -12.57 -18.77 -11.00
N SER A 137 -11.34 -18.84 -10.48
CA SER A 137 -10.81 -20.00 -9.76
C SER A 137 -11.52 -20.21 -8.43
N ALA A 138 -11.73 -19.16 -7.64
CA ALA A 138 -12.40 -19.21 -6.36
C ALA A 138 -13.93 -19.00 -6.42
N ARG A 139 -14.47 -18.69 -7.59
CA ARG A 139 -15.89 -18.33 -7.80
C ARG A 139 -16.31 -17.09 -6.99
N LEU A 140 -15.41 -16.11 -6.91
CA LEU A 140 -15.71 -14.86 -6.22
C LEU A 140 -16.80 -14.08 -6.98
N PRO A 141 -17.68 -13.34 -6.26
CA PRO A 141 -18.70 -12.52 -6.90
C PRO A 141 -18.07 -11.39 -7.73
N ALA A 142 -18.86 -10.85 -8.64
CA ALA A 142 -18.45 -9.72 -9.49
C ALA A 142 -18.50 -8.39 -8.72
N TRP A 143 -17.82 -8.34 -7.58
CA TRP A 143 -17.70 -7.16 -6.75
C TRP A 143 -16.54 -6.29 -7.19
N GLU A 144 -16.61 -5.02 -6.83
CA GLU A 144 -15.57 -4.03 -7.08
C GLU A 144 -14.69 -3.84 -5.85
N ILE A 145 -13.44 -3.48 -6.09
CA ILE A 145 -12.54 -3.06 -5.02
C ILE A 145 -12.94 -1.64 -4.63
N VAL A 146 -13.33 -1.45 -3.36
CA VAL A 146 -13.78 -0.18 -2.80
C VAL A 146 -12.82 0.41 -1.78
N GLY A 147 -11.81 -0.35 -1.36
CA GLY A 147 -10.80 0.08 -0.42
C GLY A 147 -9.53 -0.74 -0.52
N LEU A 148 -8.40 -0.09 -0.26
CA LEU A 148 -7.09 -0.70 -0.21
C LEU A 148 -6.24 0.00 0.84
N GLU A 149 -5.66 -0.77 1.74
CA GLU A 149 -4.58 -0.34 2.63
C GLU A 149 -3.36 -1.24 2.43
N VAL A 150 -2.19 -0.65 2.28
CA VAL A 150 -0.92 -1.38 2.15
C VAL A 150 0.09 -0.74 3.07
N VAL A 151 0.63 -1.51 4.00
CA VAL A 151 1.66 -1.05 4.93
C VAL A 151 2.82 -2.02 4.99
N ASP A 152 4.03 -1.52 5.16
CA ASP A 152 5.19 -2.37 5.32
C ASP A 152 5.17 -3.11 6.67
N ARG A 153 5.92 -4.19 6.76
CA ARG A 153 5.96 -5.05 7.95
C ARG A 153 6.36 -4.30 9.23
N PRO A 154 7.37 -3.41 9.23
CA PRO A 154 7.71 -2.62 10.41
C PRO A 154 6.56 -1.72 10.89
N THR A 155 5.91 -1.02 9.96
CA THR A 155 4.76 -0.15 10.26
C THR A 155 3.59 -0.95 10.82
N TYR A 156 3.29 -2.12 10.23
CA TYR A 156 2.25 -3.02 10.75
C TYR A 156 2.53 -3.41 12.21
N HIS A 157 3.73 -3.90 12.51
CA HIS A 157 4.07 -4.31 13.89
C HIS A 157 4.05 -3.15 14.87
N LYS A 158 4.50 -1.96 14.46
CA LYS A 158 4.41 -0.76 15.28
C LYS A 158 2.95 -0.42 15.62
N ARG A 159 2.07 -0.42 14.62
CA ARG A 159 0.63 -0.16 14.82
C ARG A 159 -0.02 -1.16 15.77
N VAL A 160 0.28 -2.45 15.62
CA VAL A 160 -0.21 -3.51 16.52
C VAL A 160 0.28 -3.28 17.97
N ALA A 161 1.56 -2.95 18.15
CA ALA A 161 2.13 -2.68 19.46
C ALA A 161 1.54 -1.44 20.15
N GLU A 162 1.16 -0.43 19.37
CA GLU A 162 0.51 0.80 19.85
C GLU A 162 -1.01 0.64 20.05
N GLY A 163 -1.58 -0.52 19.73
CA GLY A 163 -3.02 -0.78 19.78
C GLY A 163 -3.80 0.00 18.73
N PHE A 164 -3.14 0.39 17.63
CA PHE A 164 -3.77 1.12 16.53
C PHE A 164 -4.52 0.17 15.60
N GLY A 165 -5.79 0.44 15.38
CA GLY A 165 -6.67 -0.36 14.53
C GLY A 165 -7.37 -1.49 15.28
N ASP A 166 -8.05 -2.33 14.51
CA ASP A 166 -8.69 -3.53 15.04
C ASP A 166 -7.65 -4.48 15.67
N PRO A 167 -8.02 -5.24 16.70
CA PRO A 167 -7.15 -6.27 17.24
C PRO A 167 -6.66 -7.19 16.11
N PRO A 168 -5.41 -7.71 16.19
CA PRO A 168 -4.88 -8.56 15.15
C PRO A 168 -5.89 -9.69 14.86
N PRO A 169 -6.21 -9.93 13.59
CA PRO A 169 -7.14 -10.98 13.24
C PRO A 169 -6.64 -12.30 13.79
N GLN A 170 -7.54 -13.08 14.36
CA GLN A 170 -7.21 -14.45 14.71
C GLN A 170 -6.74 -15.14 13.42
N LEU A 171 -5.53 -15.70 13.47
CA LEU A 171 -4.89 -16.30 12.31
C LEU A 171 -5.78 -17.41 11.71
N GLY A 172 -6.03 -17.32 10.42
CA GLY A 172 -6.61 -18.37 9.60
C GLY A 172 -8.13 -18.49 9.71
N GLY A 173 -8.85 -17.79 8.87
CA GLY A 173 -10.27 -18.09 8.73
C GLY A 173 -11.07 -17.04 7.97
N VAL A 174 -12.23 -17.52 7.56
CA VAL A 174 -13.26 -16.73 6.89
C VAL A 174 -14.46 -16.61 7.84
N HIS A 175 -14.74 -15.39 8.28
CA HIS A 175 -15.72 -15.12 9.32
C HIS A 175 -16.78 -14.10 8.86
N PRO A 176 -18.04 -14.26 9.20
CA PRO A 176 -19.03 -13.20 9.04
C PRO A 176 -18.69 -12.01 9.94
N TYR A 177 -19.17 -10.82 9.57
CA TYR A 177 -19.10 -9.63 10.43
C TYR A 177 -19.93 -9.79 11.68
#